data_5bf7d46c54d8e3aecebbaea16f8b93af
#
_entry.id   5bf7d46c54d8e3aecebbaea16f8b93af
#
_cell.length_a   1.000
_cell.length_b   1.000
_cell.length_c   1.000
_cell.angle_alpha   90.00
_cell.angle_beta   90.00
_cell.angle_gamma   90.00
#
_symmetry.space_group_name_H-M   'P 1'
#
loop_
_entity.id
_entity.type
_entity.pdbx_description
1 polymer ?
#
loop_
_entity_poly.entity_id
_entity_poly.type
_entity_poly.pdbx_seq_one_letter_code
_entity_poly.pdbx_strand_id
1 'polypeptide(L)'
;MLFADKTHLLLLLFMAGVANGTLVGCGKTSTNYFAIKVAKAQLWNEASFRWQQVTEETPDAAFAHNNLGVAYEARGKIDQAILSYQKAVELEPNNKHYRYNYRRCRSIHKDRSRQNRDDIQPNTEQSTSMPDDLEIDEIHP
;
A
#
# COMPACT_ATOMS: atom_id res chain seq x y z
N MET A 1 -53.78 10.91 -44.49
CA MET A 1 -54.04 9.77 -43.60
C MET A 1 -52.77 8.97 -43.50
N LEU A 2 -51.97 9.23 -42.46
CA LEU A 2 -50.74 8.45 -42.17
C LEU A 2 -51.08 7.47 -41.07
N PHE A 3 -51.21 6.20 -41.41
CA PHE A 3 -51.22 5.12 -40.44
C PHE A 3 -49.77 4.92 -39.99
N ALA A 4 -49.39 5.53 -38.87
CA ALA A 4 -48.14 5.22 -38.20
C ALA A 4 -48.28 3.81 -37.59
N ASP A 5 -47.57 2.88 -38.18
CA ASP A 5 -47.57 1.48 -37.80
C ASP A 5 -47.11 1.30 -36.38
N LYS A 6 -47.98 0.85 -35.49
CA LYS A 6 -47.68 0.57 -34.06
C LYS A 6 -46.53 -0.43 -33.89
N THR A 7 -46.24 -1.16 -34.95
CA THR A 7 -45.13 -2.14 -34.96
C THR A 7 -43.74 -1.47 -34.95
N HIS A 8 -43.58 -0.31 -35.62
CA HIS A 8 -42.32 0.44 -35.60
C HIS A 8 -42.03 1.11 -34.26
N LEU A 9 -43.10 1.55 -33.55
CA LEU A 9 -42.90 2.13 -32.20
C LEU A 9 -42.50 1.08 -31.18
N LEU A 10 -42.98 -0.15 -31.30
CA LEU A 10 -42.58 -1.27 -30.43
C LEU A 10 -41.13 -1.69 -30.66
N LEU A 11 -40.67 -1.65 -31.92
CA LEU A 11 -39.29 -2.03 -32.29
C LEU A 11 -38.27 -0.99 -31.76
N LEU A 12 -38.62 0.30 -31.78
CA LEU A 12 -37.75 1.35 -31.24
C LEU A 12 -37.65 1.32 -29.70
N LEU A 13 -38.70 0.89 -29.01
CA LEU A 13 -38.67 0.73 -27.55
C LEU A 13 -37.86 -0.52 -27.13
N PHE A 14 -37.79 -1.56 -27.99
CA PHE A 14 -36.97 -2.74 -27.69
C PHE A 14 -35.48 -2.50 -27.89
N MET A 15 -35.08 -1.56 -28.79
CA MET A 15 -33.67 -1.21 -28.99
C MET A 15 -33.11 -0.27 -27.95
N ALA A 16 -33.96 0.47 -27.21
CA ALA A 16 -33.51 1.38 -26.14
C ALA A 16 -33.24 0.66 -24.79
N GLY A 17 -33.64 -0.61 -24.67
CA GLY A 17 -33.54 -1.37 -23.40
C GLY A 17 -32.29 -2.21 -23.22
N VAL A 18 -31.39 -2.28 -24.21
CA VAL A 18 -30.23 -3.18 -24.16
C VAL A 18 -28.92 -2.46 -23.82
N ALA A 19 -28.95 -1.14 -23.61
CA ALA A 19 -27.72 -0.35 -23.37
C ALA A 19 -27.29 -0.25 -21.89
N ASN A 20 -27.96 -0.91 -20.96
CA ASN A 20 -27.56 -0.95 -19.54
C ASN A 20 -27.23 -2.37 -19.05
N GLY A 21 -26.66 -3.19 -19.92
CA GLY A 21 -26.02 -4.41 -19.50
C GLY A 21 -24.70 -4.06 -18.79
N THR A 22 -24.77 -3.89 -17.47
CA THR A 22 -23.62 -3.82 -16.60
C THR A 22 -22.81 -5.10 -16.70
N LEU A 23 -21.89 -5.18 -17.65
CA LEU A 23 -20.79 -6.15 -17.67
C LEU A 23 -19.75 -5.76 -16.57
N VAL A 24 -20.23 -5.50 -15.36
CA VAL A 24 -19.41 -5.19 -14.19
C VAL A 24 -19.42 -6.39 -13.27
N GLY A 25 -18.57 -7.34 -13.51
CA GLY A 25 -18.46 -8.48 -12.58
C GLY A 25 -17.32 -9.45 -12.83
N CYS A 26 -16.82 -9.56 -14.05
CA CYS A 26 -15.84 -10.61 -14.36
C CYS A 26 -14.36 -10.18 -14.19
N GLY A 27 -14.08 -8.88 -14.15
CA GLY A 27 -12.70 -8.37 -14.09
C GLY A 27 -12.06 -8.46 -12.69
N LYS A 28 -12.81 -8.16 -11.64
CA LYS A 28 -12.29 -8.02 -10.27
C LYS A 28 -11.77 -9.33 -9.67
N THR A 29 -12.52 -10.41 -9.81
CA THR A 29 -12.12 -11.75 -9.37
C THR A 29 -10.91 -12.27 -10.16
N SER A 30 -10.87 -11.99 -11.46
CA SER A 30 -9.78 -12.37 -12.35
C SER A 30 -8.47 -11.67 -11.96
N THR A 31 -8.50 -10.36 -11.75
CA THR A 31 -7.31 -9.56 -11.38
C THR A 31 -6.75 -10.00 -10.03
N ASN A 32 -7.61 -10.20 -9.02
CA ASN A 32 -7.16 -10.67 -7.70
C ASN A 32 -6.57 -12.08 -7.78
N TYR A 33 -7.21 -13.00 -8.49
CA TYR A 33 -6.70 -14.36 -8.68
C TYR A 33 -5.32 -14.35 -9.35
N PHE A 34 -5.16 -13.55 -10.39
CA PHE A 34 -3.89 -13.39 -11.08
C PHE A 34 -2.82 -12.78 -10.17
N ALA A 35 -3.18 -11.74 -9.39
CA ALA A 35 -2.27 -11.12 -8.42
C ALA A 35 -1.75 -12.12 -7.38
N ILE A 36 -2.62 -12.99 -6.86
CA ILE A 36 -2.23 -14.08 -5.95
C ILE A 36 -1.26 -15.05 -6.64
N LYS A 37 -1.51 -15.41 -7.88
CA LYS A 37 -0.66 -16.34 -8.64
C LYS A 37 0.75 -15.77 -8.87
N VAL A 38 0.86 -14.51 -9.27
CA VAL A 38 2.17 -13.87 -9.48
C VAL A 38 2.89 -13.60 -8.17
N ALA A 39 2.18 -13.35 -7.07
CA ALA A 39 2.77 -13.25 -5.73
C ALA A 39 3.35 -14.58 -5.26
N LYS A 40 2.66 -15.70 -5.50
CA LYS A 40 3.18 -17.05 -5.22
C LYS A 40 4.45 -17.36 -6.04
N ALA A 41 4.58 -16.78 -7.23
CA ALA A 41 5.77 -16.85 -8.06
C ALA A 41 6.84 -15.80 -7.65
N GLN A 42 6.65 -15.08 -6.55
CA GLN A 42 7.53 -14.02 -6.04
C GLN A 42 7.71 -12.82 -6.99
N LEU A 43 6.83 -12.65 -7.95
CA LEU A 43 6.82 -11.52 -8.89
C LEU A 43 6.15 -10.30 -8.21
N TRP A 44 6.79 -9.78 -7.17
CA TRP A 44 6.20 -8.78 -6.26
C TRP A 44 5.89 -7.44 -6.94
N ASN A 45 6.64 -7.04 -7.97
CA ASN A 45 6.35 -5.84 -8.75
C ASN A 45 4.99 -5.97 -9.46
N GLU A 46 4.77 -7.07 -10.16
CA GLU A 46 3.50 -7.36 -10.83
C GLU A 46 2.36 -7.54 -9.84
N ALA A 47 2.59 -8.28 -8.75
CA ALA A 47 1.59 -8.47 -7.71
C ALA A 47 1.12 -7.13 -7.12
N SER A 48 2.06 -6.23 -6.77
CA SER A 48 1.71 -4.91 -6.24
C SER A 48 0.94 -4.07 -7.24
N PHE A 49 1.33 -4.07 -8.51
CA PHE A 49 0.61 -3.37 -9.57
C PHE A 49 -0.83 -3.87 -9.71
N ARG A 50 -1.04 -5.19 -9.69
CA ARG A 50 -2.38 -5.78 -9.80
C ARG A 50 -3.27 -5.47 -8.59
N TRP A 51 -2.73 -5.55 -7.36
CA TRP A 51 -3.51 -5.20 -6.19
C TRP A 51 -3.77 -3.70 -6.10
N GLN A 52 -2.87 -2.87 -6.59
CA GLN A 52 -3.14 -1.43 -6.72
C GLN A 52 -4.33 -1.18 -7.65
N GLN A 53 -4.40 -1.82 -8.81
CA GLN A 53 -5.58 -1.75 -9.68
C GLN A 53 -6.86 -2.17 -8.94
N VAL A 54 -6.82 -3.28 -8.17
CA VAL A 54 -8.00 -3.72 -7.40
C VAL A 54 -8.41 -2.67 -6.36
N THR A 55 -7.46 -2.01 -5.68
CA THR A 55 -7.77 -0.96 -4.69
C THR A 55 -8.30 0.32 -5.34
N GLU A 56 -7.91 0.63 -6.55
CA GLU A 56 -8.45 1.76 -7.33
C GLU A 56 -9.88 1.48 -7.81
N GLU A 57 -10.15 0.25 -8.30
CA GLU A 57 -11.48 -0.17 -8.76
C GLU A 57 -12.45 -0.44 -7.61
N THR A 58 -11.95 -0.86 -6.45
CA THR A 58 -12.74 -1.23 -5.27
C THR A 58 -12.01 -0.74 -4.01
N PRO A 59 -12.16 0.56 -3.67
CA PRO A 59 -11.42 1.17 -2.55
C PRO A 59 -11.76 0.61 -1.17
N ASP A 60 -12.88 -0.07 -1.04
CA ASP A 60 -13.37 -0.74 0.19
C ASP A 60 -12.98 -2.22 0.29
N ALA A 61 -12.21 -2.74 -0.65
CA ALA A 61 -11.72 -4.11 -0.63
C ALA A 61 -10.55 -4.28 0.36
N ALA A 62 -10.87 -4.52 1.63
CA ALA A 62 -9.87 -4.66 2.71
C ALA A 62 -8.78 -5.70 2.38
N PHE A 63 -9.16 -6.83 1.76
CA PHE A 63 -8.22 -7.87 1.35
C PHE A 63 -7.20 -7.36 0.31
N ALA A 64 -7.61 -6.48 -0.60
CA ALA A 64 -6.73 -5.94 -1.62
C ALA A 64 -5.67 -5.01 -1.01
N HIS A 65 -6.09 -4.16 -0.08
CA HIS A 65 -5.17 -3.32 0.69
C HIS A 65 -4.20 -4.15 1.53
N ASN A 66 -4.67 -5.21 2.22
CA ASN A 66 -3.78 -6.10 2.95
C ASN A 66 -2.74 -6.77 2.03
N ASN A 67 -3.17 -7.29 0.90
CA ASN A 67 -2.30 -7.98 -0.05
C ASN A 67 -1.32 -7.02 -0.75
N LEU A 68 -1.75 -5.78 -1.01
CA LEU A 68 -0.88 -4.71 -1.49
C LEU A 68 0.21 -4.40 -0.46
N GLY A 69 -0.15 -4.37 0.83
CA GLY A 69 0.80 -4.25 1.94
C GLY A 69 1.85 -5.36 1.93
N VAL A 70 1.43 -6.62 1.76
CA VAL A 70 2.36 -7.78 1.63
C VAL A 70 3.32 -7.60 0.46
N ALA A 71 2.81 -7.18 -0.70
CA ALA A 71 3.65 -6.98 -1.88
C ALA A 71 4.65 -5.81 -1.70
N TYR A 72 4.25 -4.71 -1.06
CA TYR A 72 5.16 -3.61 -0.75
C TYR A 72 6.22 -4.02 0.28
N GLU A 73 5.83 -4.77 1.30
CA GLU A 73 6.77 -5.28 2.31
C GLU A 73 7.82 -6.20 1.67
N ALA A 74 7.41 -7.13 0.80
CA ALA A 74 8.32 -8.02 0.07
C ALA A 74 9.28 -7.27 -0.87
N ARG A 75 8.90 -6.05 -1.30
CA ARG A 75 9.76 -5.14 -2.09
C ARG A 75 10.61 -4.21 -1.24
N GLY A 76 10.56 -4.32 0.08
CA GLY A 76 11.26 -3.43 1.02
C GLY A 76 10.65 -2.02 1.14
N LYS A 77 9.47 -1.78 0.55
CA LYS A 77 8.75 -0.49 0.60
C LYS A 77 7.90 -0.41 1.87
N ILE A 78 8.57 -0.35 3.01
CA ILE A 78 7.95 -0.55 4.34
C ILE A 78 6.90 0.53 4.65
N ASP A 79 7.17 1.80 4.32
CA ASP A 79 6.21 2.89 4.58
C ASP A 79 4.91 2.70 3.80
N GLN A 80 5.01 2.30 2.51
CA GLN A 80 3.85 1.99 1.68
C GLN A 80 3.10 0.76 2.18
N ALA A 81 3.82 -0.25 2.69
CA ALA A 81 3.22 -1.43 3.30
C ALA A 81 2.40 -1.07 4.54
N ILE A 82 2.95 -0.22 5.44
CA ILE A 82 2.25 0.25 6.63
C ILE A 82 0.94 0.95 6.28
N LEU A 83 0.96 1.88 5.32
CA LEU A 83 -0.24 2.60 4.88
C LEU A 83 -1.30 1.65 4.30
N SER A 84 -0.87 0.67 3.50
CA SER A 84 -1.78 -0.32 2.92
C SER A 84 -2.39 -1.23 3.99
N TYR A 85 -1.60 -1.73 4.94
CA TYR A 85 -2.11 -2.52 6.07
C TYR A 85 -3.03 -1.71 6.97
N GLN A 86 -2.70 -0.43 7.23
CA GLN A 86 -3.54 0.46 8.00
C GLN A 86 -4.92 0.59 7.36
N LYS A 87 -4.98 0.81 6.05
CA LYS A 87 -6.24 0.90 5.32
C LYS A 87 -7.06 -0.38 5.41
N ALA A 88 -6.43 -1.56 5.33
CA ALA A 88 -7.11 -2.83 5.51
C ALA A 88 -7.72 -2.96 6.93
N VAL A 89 -7.01 -2.50 7.98
CA VAL A 89 -7.51 -2.50 9.37
C VAL A 89 -8.65 -1.50 9.56
N GLU A 90 -8.59 -0.32 8.92
CA GLU A 90 -9.68 0.67 8.95
C GLU A 90 -10.98 0.11 8.36
N LEU A 91 -10.86 -0.64 7.25
CA LEU A 91 -12.00 -1.24 6.58
C LEU A 91 -12.57 -2.45 7.33
N GLU A 92 -11.71 -3.28 7.92
CA GLU A 92 -12.09 -4.47 8.69
C GLU A 92 -11.36 -4.51 10.05
N PRO A 93 -11.76 -3.70 11.04
CA PRO A 93 -11.02 -3.56 12.30
C PRO A 93 -11.00 -4.84 13.16
N ASN A 94 -11.94 -5.75 12.95
CA ASN A 94 -12.01 -7.02 13.69
C ASN A 94 -11.19 -8.14 13.06
N ASN A 95 -10.61 -7.93 11.87
CA ASN A 95 -9.82 -8.94 11.20
C ASN A 95 -8.44 -9.11 11.86
N LYS A 96 -8.23 -10.25 12.51
CA LYS A 96 -7.02 -10.55 13.28
C LYS A 96 -5.76 -10.56 12.41
N HIS A 97 -5.87 -11.03 11.16
CA HIS A 97 -4.75 -11.13 10.22
C HIS A 97 -4.27 -9.74 9.77
N TYR A 98 -5.19 -8.83 9.46
CA TYR A 98 -4.84 -7.46 9.05
C TYR A 98 -4.17 -6.70 10.20
N ARG A 99 -4.73 -6.80 11.42
CA ARG A 99 -4.12 -6.19 12.62
C ARG A 99 -2.74 -6.77 12.94
N TYR A 100 -2.55 -8.07 12.74
CA TYR A 100 -1.24 -8.70 12.92
C TYR A 100 -0.22 -8.16 11.93
N ASN A 101 -0.52 -8.17 10.63
CA ASN A 101 0.37 -7.66 9.58
C ASN A 101 0.75 -6.19 9.83
N TYR A 102 -0.25 -5.36 10.14
CA TYR A 102 -0.04 -3.94 10.43
C TYR A 102 0.91 -3.74 11.62
N ARG A 103 0.65 -4.39 12.75
CA ARG A 103 1.48 -4.24 13.97
C ARG A 103 2.90 -4.74 13.75
N ARG A 104 3.05 -5.91 13.12
CA ARG A 104 4.35 -6.49 12.81
C ARG A 104 5.17 -5.57 11.91
N CYS A 105 4.60 -5.09 10.82
CA CYS A 105 5.29 -4.21 9.88
C CYS A 105 5.71 -2.89 10.53
N ARG A 106 4.85 -2.28 11.38
CA ARG A 106 5.19 -1.07 12.16
C ARG A 106 6.33 -1.31 13.15
N SER A 107 6.37 -2.47 13.81
CA SER A 107 7.46 -2.80 14.74
C SER A 107 8.80 -2.85 14.00
N ILE A 108 8.85 -3.59 12.89
CA ILE A 108 10.05 -3.70 12.06
C ILE A 108 10.53 -2.32 11.59
N HIS A 109 9.61 -1.46 11.15
CA HIS A 109 9.96 -0.10 10.72
C HIS A 109 10.57 0.72 11.87
N LYS A 110 9.96 0.66 13.06
CA LYS A 110 10.44 1.39 14.25
C LYS A 110 11.84 0.92 14.67
N ASP A 111 12.07 -0.37 14.67
CA ASP A 111 13.35 -0.95 15.09
C ASP A 111 14.46 -0.56 14.10
N ARG A 112 14.18 -0.62 12.80
CA ARG A 112 15.11 -0.17 11.74
C ARG A 112 15.42 1.33 11.84
N SER A 113 14.41 2.15 12.16
CA SER A 113 14.58 3.60 12.32
C SER A 113 15.39 3.97 13.58
N ARG A 114 15.35 3.13 14.62
CA ARG A 114 16.19 3.28 15.81
C ARG A 114 17.64 2.92 15.48
N GLN A 115 17.85 1.76 14.87
CA GLN A 115 19.19 1.32 14.49
C GLN A 115 19.90 2.33 13.60
N ASN A 116 19.23 2.88 12.60
CA ASN A 116 19.81 3.91 11.73
C ASN A 116 20.19 5.19 12.50
N ARG A 117 19.49 5.54 13.58
CA ARG A 117 19.87 6.71 14.42
C ARG A 117 21.08 6.42 15.25
N ASP A 118 21.18 5.24 15.82
CA ASP A 118 22.31 4.82 16.65
C ASP A 118 23.59 4.73 15.81
N ASP A 119 23.48 4.30 14.56
CA ASP A 119 24.59 4.24 13.60
C ASP A 119 25.06 5.62 13.11
N ILE A 120 24.16 6.64 13.10
CA ILE A 120 24.47 8.02 12.64
C ILE A 120 25.02 8.88 13.80
N GLN A 121 24.80 8.52 15.07
CA GLN A 121 25.42 9.18 16.24
C GLN A 121 26.58 8.30 16.78
N PRO A 122 27.76 8.31 16.16
CA PRO A 122 28.91 7.73 16.79
C PRO A 122 29.31 8.67 17.94
N ASN A 123 28.92 8.29 19.17
CA ASN A 123 29.62 8.62 20.41
C ASN A 123 30.17 10.04 20.52
N THR A 124 29.27 11.04 20.53
CA THR A 124 29.66 12.43 20.79
C THR A 124 29.96 12.68 22.27
N GLU A 125 29.89 11.68 23.15
CA GLU A 125 30.18 11.79 24.56
C GLU A 125 31.64 11.52 24.94
N GLN A 126 32.51 11.15 23.98
CA GLN A 126 33.92 10.85 24.28
C GLN A 126 34.93 11.92 23.84
N SER A 127 34.54 13.08 23.35
CA SER A 127 35.48 14.11 22.90
C SER A 127 35.41 15.43 23.67
N THR A 128 34.94 15.45 24.92
CA THR A 128 35.00 16.62 25.77
C THR A 128 35.74 16.34 27.08
N SER A 129 36.92 15.72 26.97
CA SER A 129 37.95 15.92 27.97
C SER A 129 39.15 16.57 27.26
N MET A 130 39.09 17.87 27.02
CA MET A 130 40.30 18.65 26.83
C MET A 130 41.07 18.57 28.13
N PRO A 131 42.37 18.25 28.12
CA PRO A 131 43.19 18.40 29.30
C PRO A 131 43.31 19.89 29.60
N ASP A 132 42.98 20.27 30.84
CA ASP A 132 43.07 21.66 31.37
C ASP A 132 44.52 22.12 31.59
N ASP A 133 45.51 21.52 31.01
CA ASP A 133 46.95 21.72 31.31
C ASP A 133 47.70 22.35 30.12
N LEU A 134 47.17 23.43 29.55
CA LEU A 134 47.97 24.34 28.74
C LEU A 134 48.36 25.55 29.59
N GLU A 135 49.41 25.37 30.44
CA GLU A 135 50.19 26.49 30.98
C GLU A 135 50.78 27.26 29.78
N ILE A 136 50.33 28.48 29.61
CA ILE A 136 50.94 29.45 28.69
C ILE A 136 52.06 30.13 29.47
N ASP A 137 53.31 29.67 29.20
CA ASP A 137 54.50 30.37 29.68
C ASP A 137 54.47 31.83 29.20
N GLU A 138 54.46 32.77 30.13
CA GLU A 138 54.59 34.20 29.88
C GLU A 138 55.91 34.51 29.16
N ILE A 139 55.81 35.03 27.95
CA ILE A 139 56.96 35.64 27.27
C ILE A 139 57.13 37.04 27.83
N HIS A 140 58.14 37.21 28.69
CA HIS A 140 58.60 38.52 29.12
C HIS A 140 59.49 39.19 28.06
N PRO A 141 59.43 40.50 27.86
CA PRO A 141 60.14 41.29 26.86
C PRO A 141 61.67 41.39 27.10
#